data_1fd1399cf1084cd721d22ec97ad79446
#
_entry.id   1fd1399cf1084cd721d22ec97ad79446
#
_cell.length_a   1.000
_cell.length_b   1.000
_cell.length_c   1.000
_cell.angle_alpha   90.00
_cell.angle_beta   90.00
_cell.angle_gamma   90.00
#
_symmetry.space_group_name_H-M   'P 1'
#
loop_
_entity.id
_entity.type
_entity.pdbx_description
1 polymer ?
#
loop_
_entity_poly.entity_id
_entity_poly.type
_entity_poly.pdbx_seq_one_letter_code
_entity_poly.pdbx_strand_id
1 'polypeptide(L)'
;QQRVAIARALVQEPRVILADEPMASLDPALARTVMDLLSQINREDRITVLTSLHVMDLALAYGLRVIGLREGRVVYDGSAAGLGPAGIKAIFGETET
;
A
#
# COMPACT_ATOMS: atom_id res chain seq x y z
N GLN A 1 -15.39 -1.03 -9.37
CA GLN A 1 -15.38 -1.68 -8.06
C GLN A 1 -14.06 -2.44 -7.89
N GLN A 2 -13.38 -2.23 -6.75
CA GLN A 2 -12.00 -2.70 -6.57
C GLN A 2 -11.87 -4.23 -6.57
N ARG A 3 -12.80 -4.93 -5.97
CA ARG A 3 -12.72 -6.40 -5.93
C ARG A 3 -12.87 -7.01 -7.31
N VAL A 4 -13.70 -6.41 -8.15
CA VAL A 4 -13.85 -6.87 -9.53
C VAL A 4 -12.58 -6.61 -10.32
N ALA A 5 -11.97 -5.45 -10.13
CA ALA A 5 -10.71 -5.13 -10.80
C ALA A 5 -9.61 -6.11 -10.40
N ILE A 6 -9.51 -6.47 -9.13
CA ILE A 6 -8.53 -7.43 -8.64
C ILE A 6 -8.80 -8.81 -9.25
N ALA A 7 -10.06 -9.24 -9.28
CA ALA A 7 -10.42 -10.52 -9.87
C ALA A 7 -10.03 -10.59 -11.35
N ARG A 8 -10.26 -9.51 -12.10
CA ARG A 8 -9.86 -9.45 -13.51
C ARG A 8 -8.35 -9.55 -13.67
N ALA A 9 -7.59 -8.91 -12.80
CA ALA A 9 -6.14 -8.98 -12.84
C ALA A 9 -5.66 -10.41 -12.59
N LEU A 10 -6.27 -11.11 -11.63
CA LEU A 10 -5.88 -12.46 -11.28
C LEU A 10 -6.11 -13.48 -12.41
N VAL A 11 -7.12 -13.27 -13.23
CA VAL A 11 -7.40 -14.16 -14.37
C VAL A 11 -6.21 -14.24 -15.33
N GLN A 12 -5.39 -13.19 -15.38
CA GLN A 12 -4.22 -13.15 -16.26
C GLN A 12 -2.98 -13.81 -15.66
N GLU A 13 -3.10 -14.37 -14.47
CA GLU A 13 -1.99 -15.03 -13.77
C GLU A 13 -0.74 -14.15 -13.67
N PRO A 14 -0.86 -12.94 -13.09
CA PRO A 14 0.25 -12.00 -13.06
C PRO A 14 1.30 -12.39 -12.03
N ARG A 15 2.51 -11.85 -12.19
CA ARG A 15 3.55 -11.95 -11.18
C ARG A 15 3.57 -10.73 -10.28
N VAL A 16 3.05 -9.62 -10.77
CA VAL A 16 3.00 -8.35 -10.04
C VAL A 16 1.63 -7.73 -10.25
N ILE A 17 1.04 -7.24 -9.18
CA ILE A 17 -0.18 -6.46 -9.25
C ILE A 17 0.16 -5.04 -8.83
N LEU A 18 -0.24 -4.08 -9.66
CA LEU A 18 -0.10 -2.66 -9.37
C LEU A 18 -1.46 -2.12 -8.99
N ALA A 19 -1.57 -1.58 -7.78
CA ALA A 19 -2.81 -1.02 -7.27
C ALA A 19 -2.59 0.44 -6.93
N ASP A 20 -3.19 1.34 -7.71
CA ASP A 20 -3.03 2.77 -7.54
C ASP A 20 -4.14 3.30 -6.64
N GLU A 21 -3.79 3.61 -5.40
CA GLU A 21 -4.71 4.11 -4.38
C GLU A 21 -6.02 3.32 -4.33
N PRO A 22 -5.95 2.00 -4.10
CA PRO A 22 -7.14 1.15 -4.20
C PRO A 22 -8.21 1.47 -3.15
N MET A 23 -7.88 2.28 -2.14
CA MET A 23 -8.84 2.69 -1.11
C MET A 23 -9.47 4.05 -1.40
N ALA A 24 -9.13 4.72 -2.50
CA ALA A 24 -9.70 6.02 -2.79
C ALA A 24 -11.23 5.93 -2.82
N SER A 25 -11.89 6.83 -2.11
CA SER A 25 -13.36 6.91 -2.02
C SER A 25 -14.05 5.74 -1.33
N LEU A 26 -13.30 4.85 -0.67
CA LEU A 26 -13.89 3.76 0.09
C LEU A 26 -14.06 4.16 1.57
N ASP A 27 -15.09 3.60 2.22
CA ASP A 27 -15.20 3.75 3.65
C ASP A 27 -14.11 2.90 4.36
N PRO A 28 -13.82 3.17 5.65
CA PRO A 28 -12.73 2.47 6.34
C PRO A 28 -12.87 0.95 6.38
N ALA A 29 -14.08 0.44 6.54
CA ALA A 29 -14.28 -1.01 6.60
C ALA A 29 -14.00 -1.65 5.25
N LEU A 30 -14.48 -1.04 4.17
CA LEU A 30 -14.26 -1.55 2.82
C LEU A 30 -12.79 -1.43 2.42
N ALA A 31 -12.13 -0.35 2.84
CA ALA A 31 -10.70 -0.18 2.59
C ALA A 31 -9.89 -1.31 3.21
N ARG A 32 -10.22 -1.71 4.44
CA ARG A 32 -9.55 -2.83 5.08
C ARG A 32 -9.81 -4.14 4.36
N THR A 33 -11.04 -4.34 3.87
CA THR A 33 -11.37 -5.54 3.10
C THR A 33 -10.50 -5.65 1.86
N VAL A 34 -10.31 -4.55 1.14
CA VAL A 34 -9.46 -4.53 -0.05
C VAL A 34 -8.00 -4.81 0.31
N MET A 35 -7.49 -4.20 1.38
CA MET A 35 -6.12 -4.44 1.82
C MET A 35 -5.91 -5.88 2.29
N ASP A 36 -6.88 -6.44 2.99
CA ASP A 36 -6.81 -7.83 3.41
C ASP A 36 -6.74 -8.77 2.22
N LEU A 37 -7.52 -8.49 1.18
CA LEU A 37 -7.50 -9.28 -0.05
C LEU A 37 -6.15 -9.19 -0.75
N LEU A 38 -5.58 -8.01 -0.87
CA LEU A 38 -4.27 -7.83 -1.49
C LEU A 38 -3.18 -8.54 -0.69
N SER A 39 -3.26 -8.47 0.63
CA SER A 39 -2.31 -9.15 1.51
C SER A 39 -2.41 -10.66 1.36
N GLN A 40 -3.62 -11.19 1.27
CA GLN A 40 -3.85 -12.63 1.07
C GLN A 40 -3.27 -13.10 -0.24
N ILE A 41 -3.50 -12.36 -1.32
CA ILE A 41 -2.96 -12.68 -2.65
C ILE A 41 -1.43 -12.74 -2.59
N ASN A 42 -0.81 -11.78 -1.92
CA ASN A 42 0.64 -11.76 -1.79
C ASN A 42 1.16 -12.98 -1.03
N ARG A 43 0.51 -13.33 0.08
CA ARG A 43 0.97 -14.43 0.93
C ARG A 43 0.68 -15.81 0.32
N GLU A 44 -0.51 -16.01 -0.22
CA GLU A 44 -0.96 -17.33 -0.66
C GLU A 44 -0.60 -17.61 -2.10
N ASP A 45 -0.75 -16.63 -2.98
CA ASP A 45 -0.48 -16.81 -4.40
C ASP A 45 0.94 -16.37 -4.79
N ARG A 46 1.67 -15.80 -3.84
CA ARG A 46 3.05 -15.33 -4.03
C ARG A 46 3.17 -14.31 -5.15
N ILE A 47 2.15 -13.48 -5.30
CA ILE A 47 2.15 -12.40 -6.27
C ILE A 47 2.66 -11.16 -5.57
N THR A 48 3.62 -10.47 -6.17
CA THR A 48 4.09 -9.20 -5.63
C THR A 48 3.00 -8.15 -5.81
N VAL A 49 2.69 -7.44 -4.74
CA VAL A 49 1.70 -6.36 -4.78
C VAL A 49 2.40 -5.03 -4.51
N LEU A 50 2.32 -4.13 -5.45
CA LEU A 50 2.81 -2.76 -5.30
C LEU A 50 1.62 -1.84 -5.28
N THR A 51 1.42 -1.16 -4.17
CA THR A 51 0.25 -0.29 -4.01
C THR A 51 0.69 1.10 -3.57
N SER A 52 0.08 2.11 -4.17
CA SER A 52 0.27 3.48 -3.73
C SER A 52 -0.76 3.79 -2.65
N LEU A 53 -0.31 4.42 -1.58
CA LEU A 53 -1.14 4.79 -0.45
C LEU A 53 -0.70 6.16 0.05
N HIS A 54 -1.65 6.92 0.57
CA HIS A 54 -1.31 8.15 1.30
C HIS A 54 -1.92 8.14 2.70
N VAL A 55 -2.44 7.00 3.14
CA VAL A 55 -2.94 6.80 4.49
C VAL A 55 -1.90 6.00 5.26
N MET A 56 -1.22 6.68 6.18
CA MET A 56 -0.10 6.09 6.91
C MET A 56 -0.50 4.84 7.70
N ASP A 57 -1.66 4.86 8.33
CA ASP A 57 -2.11 3.72 9.14
C ASP A 57 -2.21 2.44 8.32
N LEU A 58 -2.68 2.54 7.08
CA LEU A 58 -2.79 1.38 6.20
C LEU A 58 -1.41 0.91 5.75
N ALA A 59 -0.52 1.84 5.45
CA ALA A 59 0.84 1.49 5.06
C ALA A 59 1.56 0.75 6.19
N LEU A 60 1.40 1.19 7.43
CA LEU A 60 2.02 0.55 8.58
C LEU A 60 1.39 -0.80 8.91
N ALA A 61 0.07 -0.93 8.70
CA ALA A 61 -0.63 -2.16 9.03
C ALA A 61 -0.40 -3.26 8.01
N TYR A 62 -0.28 -2.94 6.74
CA TYR A 62 -0.22 -3.93 5.67
C TYR A 62 1.10 -3.97 4.91
N GLY A 63 1.86 -2.89 4.91
CA GLY A 63 3.10 -2.84 4.17
C GLY A 63 4.18 -3.69 4.79
N LEU A 64 4.91 -4.43 3.97
CA LEU A 64 6.13 -5.13 4.38
C LEU A 64 7.33 -4.25 4.10
N ARG A 65 7.39 -3.69 2.91
CA ARG A 65 8.37 -2.72 2.51
C ARG A 65 7.66 -1.43 2.14
N VAL A 66 8.16 -0.33 2.64
CA VAL A 66 7.59 0.99 2.37
C VAL A 66 8.61 1.82 1.61
N ILE A 67 8.16 2.43 0.54
CA ILE A 67 8.95 3.42 -0.19
C ILE A 67 8.22 4.75 -0.06
N GLY A 68 8.83 5.67 0.64
CA GLY A 68 8.25 7.00 0.84
C GLY A 68 8.76 7.98 -0.18
N LEU A 69 7.84 8.69 -0.83
CA LEU A 69 8.16 9.68 -1.85
C LEU A 69 7.75 11.06 -1.37
N ARG A 70 8.58 12.04 -1.67
CA ARG A 70 8.27 13.45 -1.42
C ARG A 70 8.93 14.28 -2.50
N GLU A 71 8.14 15.13 -3.15
CA GLU A 71 8.63 16.03 -4.18
C GLU A 71 9.42 15.30 -5.28
N GLY A 72 8.91 14.12 -5.68
CA GLY A 72 9.53 13.34 -6.74
C GLY A 72 10.77 12.57 -6.35
N ARG A 73 11.10 12.52 -5.07
CA ARG A 73 12.30 11.84 -4.59
C ARG A 73 11.96 10.76 -3.58
N VAL A 74 12.75 9.70 -3.57
CA VAL A 74 12.65 8.67 -2.53
C VAL A 74 13.30 9.22 -1.26
N VAL A 75 12.54 9.36 -0.20
CA VAL A 75 13.03 9.85 1.08
C VAL A 75 13.05 8.77 2.16
N TYR A 76 12.46 7.61 1.87
CA TYR A 76 12.52 6.45 2.73
C TYR A 76 12.39 5.19 1.89
N ASP A 77 13.16 4.17 2.20
CA ASP A 77 13.04 2.85 1.60
C ASP A 77 13.47 1.84 2.65
N GLY A 78 12.52 1.09 3.15
CA GLY A 78 12.80 0.10 4.17
C GLY A 78 11.54 -0.60 4.65
N SER A 79 11.67 -1.32 5.75
CA SER A 79 10.53 -2.03 6.32
C SER A 79 9.51 -1.07 6.93
N ALA A 80 8.26 -1.51 6.96
CA ALA A 80 7.22 -0.76 7.66
C ALA A 80 7.54 -0.68 9.15
N ALA A 81 8.08 -1.75 9.72
CA ALA A 81 8.45 -1.78 11.12
C ALA A 81 9.56 -0.78 11.47
N GLY A 82 10.44 -0.51 10.51
CA GLY A 82 11.53 0.45 10.71
C GLY A 82 11.16 1.90 10.46
N LEU A 83 9.92 2.16 10.05
CA LEU A 83 9.47 3.51 9.74
C LEU A 83 9.08 4.23 11.04
N GLY A 84 10.05 4.90 11.63
CA GLY A 84 9.83 5.65 12.86
C GLY A 84 9.43 7.10 12.59
N PRO A 85 9.37 7.93 13.64
CA PRO A 85 8.96 9.34 13.53
C PRO A 85 9.79 10.13 12.52
N ALA A 86 11.08 9.86 12.42
CA ALA A 86 11.95 10.57 11.48
C ALA A 86 11.60 10.23 10.03
N GLY A 87 11.28 8.95 9.76
CA GLY A 87 10.88 8.54 8.43
C GLY A 87 9.52 9.12 8.04
N ILE A 88 8.58 9.14 8.96
CA ILE A 88 7.26 9.73 8.73
C ILE A 88 7.42 11.22 8.41
N LYS A 89 8.23 11.94 9.19
CA LYS A 89 8.49 13.34 8.95
C LYS A 89 9.14 13.58 7.59
N ALA A 90 10.07 12.70 7.19
CA ALA A 90 10.72 12.82 5.90
C ALA A 90 9.72 12.70 4.75
N ILE A 91 8.72 11.84 4.88
CA ILE A 91 7.71 11.64 3.86
C ILE A 91 6.71 12.80 3.82
N PHE A 92 6.17 13.18 4.96
CA PHE A 92 5.07 14.14 5.04
C PHE A 92 5.50 15.56 5.37
N GLY A 93 6.69 15.75 5.90
CA GLY A 93 7.18 17.05 6.30
C GLY A 93 6.75 17.44 7.70
N GLU A 94 7.14 18.65 8.11
CA GLU A 94 6.91 19.10 9.46
C GLU A 94 5.48 19.56 9.72
N THR A 95 4.72 19.78 8.67
CA THR A 95 3.35 20.26 8.80
C THR A 95 2.35 19.16 9.10
N GLU A 96 2.81 17.93 9.17
CA GLU A 96 1.97 16.77 9.43
C GLU A 96 1.76 16.59 10.92
N THR A 97 0.87 17.30 11.46
CA THR A 97 0.56 17.21 12.90
C THR A 97 -0.91 16.92 13.12
#